data_9c9fd7078847afc6dc4edd5474089a49
#
_entry.id   9c9fd7078847afc6dc4edd5474089a49
#
_cell.length_a   1.000
_cell.length_b   1.000
_cell.length_c   1.000
_cell.angle_alpha   90.00
_cell.angle_beta   90.00
_cell.angle_gamma   90.00
#
_symmetry.space_group_name_H-M   'P 1'
#
loop_
_entity.id
_entity.type
_entity.pdbx_description
1 polymer ?
#
loop_
_entity_poly.entity_id
_entity_poly.type
_entity_poly.pdbx_seq_one_letter_code
_entity_poly.pdbx_strand_id
1 'polypeptide(L)'
;MFFAYILAGVLVFWLIAKHMNKQRNHEKAVEKVSGRLKKICGKPGEVLKNATLNLPEGKMTFDVVLMDKRGVYLVRTYGWGIKIYGTPDGAMWRREDAKRKEEFENPLLELKKGAAEITKVMEENGVQSLKVMPMVVFADNFQTPELYLGYGSFSTTYQELKNWHKKQSGVKEVQYDYDKVSSIIKELAK
;
A
#
# COMPACT_ATOMS: atom_id res chain seq x y z
N MET A 1 40.62 22.86 19.01
CA MET A 1 39.95 22.67 17.69
C MET A 1 39.57 21.22 17.41
N PHE A 2 40.38 20.21 17.72
CA PHE A 2 40.10 18.79 17.44
C PHE A 2 38.77 18.28 18.03
N PHE A 3 38.46 18.63 19.28
CA PHE A 3 37.19 18.27 19.94
C PHE A 3 35.93 18.83 19.24
N ALA A 4 36.02 20.02 18.64
CA ALA A 4 34.89 20.63 17.92
C ALA A 4 34.55 19.85 16.67
N TYR A 5 35.51 19.30 15.94
CA TYR A 5 35.28 18.48 14.76
C TYR A 5 34.68 17.12 15.11
N ILE A 6 35.08 16.51 16.24
CA ILE A 6 34.48 15.24 16.72
C ILE A 6 33.03 15.48 17.10
N LEU A 7 32.69 16.53 17.84
CA LEU A 7 31.32 16.88 18.21
C LEU A 7 30.45 17.15 16.98
N ALA A 8 30.96 17.87 15.99
CA ALA A 8 30.26 18.12 14.74
C ALA A 8 30.00 16.81 13.98
N GLY A 9 30.99 15.92 13.91
CA GLY A 9 30.84 14.60 13.28
C GLY A 9 29.77 13.72 13.96
N VAL A 10 29.76 13.69 15.30
CA VAL A 10 28.75 12.97 16.08
C VAL A 10 27.35 13.56 15.87
N LEU A 11 27.21 14.87 15.83
CA LEU A 11 25.95 15.56 15.58
C LEU A 11 25.40 15.24 14.17
N VAL A 12 26.24 15.30 13.16
CA VAL A 12 25.87 14.97 11.78
C VAL A 12 25.47 13.51 11.69
N PHE A 13 26.23 12.59 12.27
CA PHE A 13 25.89 11.18 12.30
C PHE A 13 24.55 10.93 13.02
N TRP A 14 24.31 11.61 14.16
CA TRP A 14 23.05 11.50 14.90
C TRP A 14 21.86 12.04 14.08
N LEU A 15 22.03 13.16 13.38
CA LEU A 15 21.01 13.72 12.50
C LEU A 15 20.71 12.79 11.32
N ILE A 16 21.73 12.19 10.71
CA ILE A 16 21.57 11.19 9.64
C ILE A 16 20.85 9.96 10.18
N ALA A 17 21.27 9.41 11.32
CA ALA A 17 20.64 8.24 11.94
C ALA A 17 19.17 8.52 12.34
N LYS A 18 18.89 9.71 12.88
CA LYS A 18 17.54 10.16 13.20
C LYS A 18 16.66 10.33 11.95
N HIS A 19 17.23 10.88 10.89
CA HIS A 19 16.55 11.02 9.60
C HIS A 19 16.26 9.63 8.98
N MET A 20 17.22 8.72 9.02
CA MET A 20 17.10 7.35 8.56
C MET A 20 16.01 6.58 9.32
N ASN A 21 16.02 6.63 10.66
CA ASN A 21 15.00 5.98 11.49
C ASN A 21 13.60 6.56 11.24
N LYS A 22 13.51 7.87 11.03
CA LYS A 22 12.26 8.55 10.73
C LYS A 22 11.70 8.16 9.35
N GLN A 23 12.54 7.72 8.42
CA GLN A 23 12.11 7.31 7.07
C GLN A 23 11.56 5.88 7.00
N ARG A 24 11.85 5.03 7.99
CA ARG A 24 11.29 3.66 8.10
C ARG A 24 9.99 3.61 8.89
N ASN A 25 9.38 4.75 9.18
CA ASN A 25 8.11 4.85 9.85
C ASN A 25 6.96 4.50 8.88
N HIS A 26 5.95 3.80 9.38
CA HIS A 26 4.75 3.41 8.66
C HIS A 26 4.04 4.62 8.02
N GLU A 27 3.80 5.69 8.77
CA GLU A 27 3.14 6.90 8.26
C GLU A 27 3.84 7.49 7.03
N LYS A 28 5.17 7.50 7.03
CA LYS A 28 5.95 7.97 5.89
C LYS A 28 5.89 7.04 4.71
N ALA A 29 5.80 5.72 4.95
CA ALA A 29 5.57 4.76 3.89
C ALA A 29 4.21 5.01 3.22
N VAL A 30 3.16 5.23 4.01
CA VAL A 30 1.81 5.59 3.53
C VAL A 30 1.85 6.89 2.72
N GLU A 31 2.51 7.93 3.23
CA GLU A 31 2.65 9.22 2.54
C GLU A 31 3.36 9.08 1.18
N LYS A 32 4.47 8.35 1.16
CA LYS A 32 5.24 8.12 -0.08
C LYS A 32 4.43 7.33 -1.11
N VAL A 33 3.82 6.22 -0.68
CA VAL A 33 3.04 5.35 -1.55
C VAL A 33 1.83 6.09 -2.09
N SER A 34 1.04 6.75 -1.23
CA SER A 34 -0.13 7.53 -1.66
C SER A 34 0.24 8.67 -2.61
N GLY A 35 1.32 9.41 -2.30
CA GLY A 35 1.81 10.48 -3.17
C GLY A 35 2.27 9.97 -4.55
N ARG A 36 2.87 8.78 -4.62
CA ARG A 36 3.26 8.17 -5.88
C ARG A 36 2.06 7.64 -6.66
N LEU A 37 1.12 6.97 -5.99
CA LEU A 37 -0.12 6.49 -6.60
C LEU A 37 -0.92 7.65 -7.18
N LYS A 38 -1.06 8.77 -6.46
CA LYS A 38 -1.72 9.98 -6.95
C LYS A 38 -1.07 10.55 -8.22
N LYS A 39 0.25 10.44 -8.36
CA LYS A 39 0.98 10.91 -9.55
C LYS A 39 0.83 9.99 -10.76
N ILE A 40 0.60 8.70 -10.55
CA ILE A 40 0.60 7.71 -11.64
C ILE A 40 -0.80 7.29 -12.08
N CYS A 41 -1.83 7.44 -11.24
CA CYS A 41 -3.20 7.03 -11.58
C CYS A 41 -3.87 7.91 -12.66
N GLY A 42 -3.40 9.16 -12.84
CA GLY A 42 -3.99 10.06 -13.84
C GLY A 42 -5.39 10.56 -13.46
N LYS A 43 -6.14 11.05 -14.46
CA LYS A 43 -7.54 11.48 -14.31
C LYS A 43 -8.46 10.59 -15.16
N PRO A 44 -9.65 10.21 -14.65
CA PRO A 44 -10.07 10.34 -13.26
C PRO A 44 -9.28 9.38 -12.37
N GLY A 45 -8.84 9.86 -11.22
CA GLY A 45 -8.16 9.04 -10.22
C GLY A 45 -8.10 9.77 -8.89
N GLU A 46 -8.42 9.06 -7.83
CA GLU A 46 -8.45 9.59 -6.47
C GLU A 46 -7.76 8.64 -5.50
N VAL A 47 -7.13 9.22 -4.49
CA VAL A 47 -6.38 8.50 -3.46
C VAL A 47 -6.82 8.98 -2.10
N LEU A 48 -7.40 8.08 -1.31
CA LEU A 48 -7.70 8.31 0.11
C LEU A 48 -6.58 7.69 0.95
N LYS A 49 -6.07 8.43 1.93
CA LYS A 49 -5.05 7.96 2.88
C LYS A 49 -5.70 7.61 4.20
N ASN A 50 -5.20 6.55 4.86
CA ASN A 50 -5.67 6.11 6.17
C ASN A 50 -7.20 6.04 6.24
N ALA A 51 -7.79 5.46 5.20
CA ALA A 51 -9.24 5.41 5.06
C ALA A 51 -9.83 4.29 5.91
N THR A 52 -10.66 4.66 6.87
CA THR A 52 -11.48 3.70 7.62
C THR A 52 -12.86 3.65 6.96
N LEU A 53 -13.22 2.49 6.41
CA LEU A 53 -14.51 2.27 5.77
C LEU A 53 -15.45 1.52 6.71
N ASN A 54 -16.69 2.00 6.81
CA ASN A 54 -17.77 1.33 7.51
C ASN A 54 -18.39 0.29 6.57
N LEU A 55 -17.94 -0.94 6.68
CA LEU A 55 -18.38 -2.06 5.86
C LEU A 55 -19.45 -2.90 6.58
N PRO A 56 -20.21 -3.75 5.89
CA PRO A 56 -21.28 -4.55 6.51
C PRO A 56 -20.82 -5.43 7.68
N GLU A 57 -19.63 -5.99 7.63
CA GLU A 57 -19.08 -6.84 8.70
C GLU A 57 -18.27 -6.06 9.75
N GLY A 58 -18.22 -4.73 9.64
CA GLY A 58 -17.52 -3.86 10.58
C GLY A 58 -16.60 -2.85 9.94
N LYS A 59 -15.89 -2.09 10.78
CA LYS A 59 -14.95 -1.08 10.31
C LYS A 59 -13.63 -1.72 9.88
N MET A 60 -13.17 -1.36 8.68
CA MET A 60 -11.85 -1.76 8.20
C MET A 60 -11.02 -0.53 7.80
N THR A 61 -9.76 -0.50 8.21
CA THR A 61 -8.84 0.59 7.89
C THR A 61 -7.84 0.16 6.84
N PHE A 62 -7.70 0.95 5.79
CA PHE A 62 -6.74 0.76 4.71
C PHE A 62 -5.74 1.91 4.70
N ASP A 63 -4.46 1.62 4.49
CA ASP A 63 -3.44 2.66 4.42
C ASP A 63 -3.67 3.60 3.24
N VAL A 64 -4.09 3.03 2.12
CA VAL A 64 -4.49 3.79 0.93
C VAL A 64 -5.65 3.08 0.22
N VAL A 65 -6.65 3.84 -0.19
CA VAL A 65 -7.66 3.41 -1.16
C VAL A 65 -7.43 4.23 -2.43
N LEU A 66 -7.06 3.55 -3.50
CA LEU A 66 -6.91 4.15 -4.83
C LEU A 66 -8.13 3.79 -5.67
N MET A 67 -8.75 4.78 -6.26
CA MET A 67 -9.81 4.63 -7.27
C MET A 67 -9.28 5.17 -8.60
N ASP A 68 -9.30 4.37 -9.64
CA ASP A 68 -8.93 4.80 -10.99
C ASP A 68 -9.79 4.07 -12.05
N LYS A 69 -9.59 4.37 -13.33
CA LYS A 69 -10.37 3.79 -14.45
C LYS A 69 -10.42 2.25 -14.50
N ARG A 70 -9.62 1.55 -13.72
CA ARG A 70 -9.50 0.09 -13.72
C ARG A 70 -10.18 -0.56 -12.54
N GLY A 71 -10.52 0.24 -11.52
CA GLY A 71 -11.18 -0.25 -10.32
C GLY A 71 -10.73 0.45 -9.05
N VAL A 72 -10.96 -0.23 -7.94
CA VAL A 72 -10.58 0.20 -6.60
C VAL A 72 -9.45 -0.71 -6.10
N TYR A 73 -8.40 -0.11 -5.57
CA TYR A 73 -7.27 -0.83 -4.97
C TYR A 73 -7.22 -0.54 -3.47
N LEU A 74 -7.26 -1.60 -2.68
CA LEU A 74 -7.10 -1.54 -1.23
C LEU A 74 -5.65 -1.83 -0.90
N VAL A 75 -4.96 -0.85 -0.35
CA VAL A 75 -3.50 -0.92 -0.21
C VAL A 75 -3.10 -0.99 1.26
N ARG A 76 -2.25 -1.97 1.58
CA ARG A 76 -1.47 -2.03 2.82
C ARG A 76 -0.01 -1.73 2.51
N THR A 77 0.66 -0.92 3.34
CA THR A 77 2.04 -0.51 3.13
C THR A 77 2.96 -0.98 4.25
N TYR A 78 4.20 -1.28 3.91
CA TYR A 78 5.23 -1.63 4.89
C TYR A 78 6.48 -0.79 4.63
N GLY A 79 6.93 -0.06 5.65
CA GLY A 79 8.05 0.89 5.56
C GLY A 79 9.43 0.25 5.73
N TRP A 80 9.53 -1.06 6.01
CA TRP A 80 10.80 -1.74 6.14
C TRP A 80 10.70 -3.22 5.77
N GLY A 81 11.84 -3.81 5.50
CA GLY A 81 12.01 -5.21 5.12
C GLY A 81 12.72 -5.30 3.77
N ILE A 82 13.88 -5.95 3.77
CA ILE A 82 14.70 -6.11 2.57
C ILE A 82 14.31 -7.37 1.82
N LYS A 83 14.00 -8.44 2.56
CA LYS A 83 13.52 -9.71 2.00
C LYS A 83 12.18 -10.07 2.62
N ILE A 84 11.23 -10.37 1.76
CA ILE A 84 9.86 -10.69 2.16
C ILE A 84 9.53 -12.08 1.66
N TYR A 85 9.12 -12.96 2.55
CA TYR A 85 8.77 -14.34 2.26
C TYR A 85 7.33 -14.63 2.64
N GLY A 86 6.65 -15.45 1.85
CA GLY A 86 5.29 -15.89 2.13
C GLY A 86 4.59 -16.49 0.94
N THR A 87 3.37 -16.93 1.16
CA THR A 87 2.48 -17.42 0.11
C THR A 87 1.16 -16.65 0.15
N PRO A 88 0.42 -16.55 -0.95
CA PRO A 88 -0.85 -15.82 -1.00
C PRO A 88 -1.90 -16.28 0.01
N ASP A 89 -1.87 -17.56 0.39
CA ASP A 89 -2.87 -18.18 1.26
C ASP A 89 -2.29 -18.60 2.62
N GLY A 90 -0.98 -18.39 2.84
CA GLY A 90 -0.35 -18.63 4.14
C GLY A 90 -0.83 -17.63 5.18
N ALA A 91 -1.05 -18.06 6.42
CA ALA A 91 -1.50 -17.19 7.50
C ALA A 91 -0.47 -16.12 7.87
N MET A 92 0.81 -16.46 7.78
CA MET A 92 1.92 -15.60 8.18
C MET A 92 2.87 -15.35 7.02
N TRP A 93 3.36 -14.12 6.96
CA TRP A 93 4.49 -13.72 6.13
C TRP A 93 5.68 -13.38 7.02
N ARG A 94 6.88 -13.37 6.44
CA ARG A 94 8.11 -13.02 7.14
C ARG A 94 8.83 -11.90 6.39
N ARG A 95 9.31 -10.92 7.13
CA ARG A 95 10.20 -9.89 6.62
C ARG A 95 11.53 -9.92 7.37
N GLU A 96 12.60 -9.65 6.68
CA GLU A 96 13.93 -9.61 7.28
C GLU A 96 14.80 -8.51 6.67
N ASP A 97 15.73 -8.00 7.47
CA ASP A 97 16.90 -7.25 7.06
C ASP A 97 18.16 -7.89 7.66
N ALA A 98 19.32 -7.26 7.52
CA ALA A 98 20.59 -7.81 8.03
C ALA A 98 20.61 -8.05 9.55
N LYS A 99 19.72 -7.42 10.32
CA LYS A 99 19.72 -7.42 11.79
C LYS A 99 18.43 -7.94 12.41
N ARG A 100 17.33 -7.98 11.65
CA ARG A 100 16.00 -8.28 12.18
C ARG A 100 15.27 -9.28 11.31
N LYS A 101 14.55 -10.14 11.97
CA LYS A 101 13.67 -11.13 11.39
C LYS A 101 12.34 -11.05 12.13
N GLU A 102 11.24 -10.91 11.42
CA GLU A 102 9.92 -10.74 12.01
C GLU A 102 8.87 -11.46 11.17
N GLU A 103 8.04 -12.24 11.83
CA GLU A 103 6.82 -12.77 11.25
C GLU A 103 5.66 -11.81 11.51
N PHE A 104 4.76 -11.69 10.56
CA PHE A 104 3.58 -10.86 10.65
C PHE A 104 2.43 -11.51 9.90
N GLU A 105 1.22 -11.18 10.29
CA GLU A 105 0.02 -11.69 9.64
C GLU A 105 0.02 -11.33 8.16
N ASN A 106 -0.44 -12.25 7.33
CA ASN A 106 -0.55 -12.04 5.89
C ASN A 106 -1.60 -10.95 5.61
N PRO A 107 -1.18 -9.74 5.19
CA PRO A 107 -2.10 -8.63 4.99
C PRO A 107 -3.07 -8.85 3.84
N LEU A 108 -2.73 -9.78 2.95
CA LEU A 108 -3.55 -10.08 1.80
C LEU A 108 -4.89 -10.73 2.19
N LEU A 109 -4.94 -11.47 3.30
CA LEU A 109 -6.17 -12.10 3.78
C LEU A 109 -7.20 -11.04 4.22
N GLU A 110 -6.77 -10.06 4.99
CA GLU A 110 -7.60 -8.92 5.39
C GLU A 110 -8.04 -8.08 4.18
N LEU A 111 -7.12 -7.77 3.28
CA LEU A 111 -7.42 -7.00 2.07
C LEU A 111 -8.39 -7.72 1.13
N LYS A 112 -8.27 -9.04 0.98
CA LYS A 112 -9.23 -9.86 0.20
C LYS A 112 -10.63 -9.81 0.81
N LYS A 113 -10.72 -9.90 2.15
CA LYS A 113 -12.00 -9.77 2.87
C LYS A 113 -12.63 -8.41 2.60
N GLY A 114 -11.90 -7.31 2.80
CA GLY A 114 -12.39 -5.97 2.51
C GLY A 114 -12.78 -5.76 1.05
N ALA A 115 -12.02 -6.36 0.11
CA ALA A 115 -12.36 -6.29 -1.31
C ALA A 115 -13.68 -7.00 -1.62
N ALA A 116 -13.94 -8.14 -1.01
CA ALA A 116 -15.21 -8.86 -1.18
C ALA A 116 -16.40 -8.06 -0.62
N GLU A 117 -16.25 -7.47 0.57
CA GLU A 117 -17.30 -6.65 1.17
C GLU A 117 -17.60 -5.39 0.34
N ILE A 118 -16.57 -4.68 -0.12
CA ILE A 118 -16.77 -3.50 -0.98
C ILE A 118 -17.43 -3.92 -2.30
N THR A 119 -17.04 -5.04 -2.88
CA THR A 119 -17.67 -5.55 -4.10
C THR A 119 -19.17 -5.76 -3.87
N LYS A 120 -19.55 -6.39 -2.76
CA LYS A 120 -20.95 -6.61 -2.40
C LYS A 120 -21.71 -5.28 -2.24
N VAL A 121 -21.16 -4.31 -1.52
CA VAL A 121 -21.76 -2.98 -1.37
C VAL A 121 -21.95 -2.31 -2.73
N MET A 122 -20.98 -2.43 -3.64
CA MET A 122 -21.07 -1.85 -4.98
C MET A 122 -22.17 -2.52 -5.81
N GLU A 123 -22.29 -3.85 -5.76
CA GLU A 123 -23.35 -4.60 -6.44
C GLU A 123 -24.74 -4.22 -5.91
N GLU A 124 -24.90 -4.11 -4.59
CA GLU A 124 -26.15 -3.65 -3.95
C GLU A 124 -26.55 -2.24 -4.37
N ASN A 125 -25.57 -1.40 -4.69
CA ASN A 125 -25.78 -0.06 -5.23
C ASN A 125 -25.85 -0.03 -6.78
N GLY A 126 -25.97 -1.17 -7.44
CA GLY A 126 -26.10 -1.27 -8.89
C GLY A 126 -24.83 -0.94 -9.68
N VAL A 127 -23.64 -1.02 -9.05
CA VAL A 127 -22.36 -0.95 -9.74
C VAL A 127 -21.90 -2.37 -10.02
N GLN A 128 -22.07 -2.81 -11.26
CA GLN A 128 -21.64 -4.14 -11.70
C GLN A 128 -20.25 -4.11 -12.31
N SER A 129 -19.57 -5.28 -12.28
CA SER A 129 -18.26 -5.49 -12.93
C SER A 129 -17.10 -4.63 -12.39
N LEU A 130 -17.28 -3.92 -11.26
CA LEU A 130 -16.19 -3.21 -10.62
C LEU A 130 -15.16 -4.21 -10.11
N LYS A 131 -13.89 -3.94 -10.42
CA LYS A 131 -12.76 -4.69 -9.84
C LYS A 131 -12.31 -4.02 -8.55
N VAL A 132 -12.44 -4.72 -7.43
CA VAL A 132 -11.85 -4.31 -6.16
C VAL A 132 -10.66 -5.23 -5.88
N MET A 133 -9.46 -4.68 -5.82
CA MET A 133 -8.21 -5.45 -5.81
C MET A 133 -7.40 -5.17 -4.55
N PRO A 134 -6.96 -6.21 -3.85
CA PRO A 134 -5.99 -6.07 -2.77
C PRO A 134 -4.61 -5.71 -3.35
N MET A 135 -3.81 -4.97 -2.59
CA MET A 135 -2.46 -4.62 -2.97
C MET A 135 -1.57 -4.41 -1.75
N VAL A 136 -0.41 -5.06 -1.73
CA VAL A 136 0.58 -4.86 -0.67
C VAL A 136 1.80 -4.14 -1.26
N VAL A 137 2.23 -3.05 -0.63
CA VAL A 137 3.37 -2.24 -1.10
C VAL A 137 4.46 -2.19 -0.05
N PHE A 138 5.65 -2.67 -0.44
CA PHE A 138 6.84 -2.56 0.39
C PHE A 138 7.65 -1.34 -0.02
N ALA A 139 7.83 -0.41 0.92
CA ALA A 139 8.37 0.94 0.67
C ALA A 139 9.65 1.23 1.48
N ASP A 140 10.55 0.25 1.60
CA ASP A 140 11.86 0.50 2.22
C ASP A 140 12.62 1.57 1.43
N ASN A 141 13.26 2.49 2.15
CA ASN A 141 13.90 3.65 1.54
C ASN A 141 15.36 3.42 1.16
N PHE A 142 15.99 2.39 1.73
CA PHE A 142 17.42 2.15 1.58
C PHE A 142 17.72 1.15 0.49
N GLN A 143 16.84 0.17 0.34
CA GLN A 143 17.01 -0.89 -0.65
C GLN A 143 15.65 -1.22 -1.27
N THR A 144 15.66 -1.65 -2.52
CA THR A 144 14.47 -2.25 -3.12
C THR A 144 14.24 -3.61 -2.48
N PRO A 145 13.12 -3.86 -1.82
CA PRO A 145 12.84 -5.16 -1.23
C PRO A 145 12.80 -6.27 -2.27
N GLU A 146 13.36 -7.41 -1.94
CA GLU A 146 13.25 -8.65 -2.70
C GLU A 146 12.00 -9.40 -2.23
N LEU A 147 11.08 -9.70 -3.14
CA LEU A 147 9.81 -10.34 -2.83
C LEU A 147 9.85 -11.82 -3.22
N TYR A 148 9.92 -12.69 -2.23
CA TYR A 148 9.80 -14.15 -2.34
C TYR A 148 8.38 -14.58 -1.97
N LEU A 149 7.41 -13.99 -2.67
CA LEU A 149 5.99 -14.20 -2.49
C LEU A 149 5.44 -14.96 -3.70
N GLY A 150 4.59 -15.93 -3.46
CA GLY A 150 3.99 -16.73 -4.53
C GLY A 150 3.16 -15.89 -5.52
N TYR A 151 2.93 -16.44 -6.70
CA TYR A 151 2.04 -15.84 -7.67
C TYR A 151 0.65 -15.57 -7.06
N GLY A 152 0.06 -14.42 -7.37
CA GLY A 152 -1.22 -14.01 -6.78
C GLY A 152 -1.11 -13.30 -5.42
N SER A 153 0.11 -12.99 -4.95
CA SER A 153 0.33 -12.21 -3.72
C SER A 153 -0.10 -10.74 -3.83
N PHE A 154 -0.40 -10.24 -5.03
CA PHE A 154 -0.78 -8.85 -5.29
C PHE A 154 0.18 -7.84 -4.63
N SER A 155 1.47 -8.16 -4.62
CA SER A 155 2.50 -7.41 -3.93
C SER A 155 3.44 -6.73 -4.91
N THR A 156 3.93 -5.56 -4.52
CA THR A 156 4.92 -4.81 -5.29
C THR A 156 5.81 -4.00 -4.36
N THR A 157 6.90 -3.45 -4.91
CA THR A 157 7.73 -2.49 -4.19
C THR A 157 7.39 -1.06 -4.59
N TYR A 158 7.72 -0.11 -3.73
CA TYR A 158 7.56 1.31 -4.05
C TYR A 158 8.28 1.70 -5.35
N GLN A 159 9.45 1.15 -5.60
CA GLN A 159 10.24 1.40 -6.79
C GLN A 159 9.52 0.93 -8.06
N GLU A 160 8.86 -0.22 -7.98
CA GLU A 160 8.15 -0.87 -9.09
C GLU A 160 6.71 -0.37 -9.31
N LEU A 161 6.16 0.49 -8.44
CA LEU A 161 4.77 0.96 -8.54
C LEU A 161 4.41 1.50 -9.94
N LYS A 162 5.32 2.26 -10.57
CA LYS A 162 5.08 2.81 -11.91
C LYS A 162 5.00 1.72 -12.98
N ASN A 163 5.89 0.73 -12.91
CA ASN A 163 5.90 -0.39 -13.83
C ASN A 163 4.69 -1.30 -13.61
N TRP A 164 4.36 -1.55 -12.34
CA TRP A 164 3.14 -2.26 -11.96
C TRP A 164 1.90 -1.59 -12.57
N HIS A 165 1.73 -0.29 -12.39
CA HIS A 165 0.60 0.46 -12.94
C HIS A 165 0.56 0.41 -14.49
N LYS A 166 1.71 0.49 -15.16
CA LYS A 166 1.80 0.31 -16.62
C LYS A 166 1.37 -1.08 -17.05
N LYS A 167 1.76 -2.14 -16.34
CA LYS A 167 1.33 -3.51 -16.64
C LYS A 167 -0.19 -3.67 -16.51
N GLN A 168 -0.81 -2.96 -15.56
CA GLN A 168 -2.27 -2.92 -15.44
C GLN A 168 -2.93 -2.21 -16.63
N SER A 169 -2.23 -1.35 -17.37
CA SER A 169 -2.81 -0.66 -18.54
C SER A 169 -3.13 -1.58 -19.72
N GLY A 170 -2.59 -2.81 -19.75
CA GLY A 170 -3.01 -3.87 -20.67
C GLY A 170 -4.29 -4.61 -20.27
N VAL A 171 -4.77 -4.41 -19.06
CA VAL A 171 -6.08 -4.90 -18.61
C VAL A 171 -7.13 -3.96 -19.17
N LYS A 172 -8.14 -4.51 -19.90
CA LYS A 172 -9.25 -3.70 -20.42
C LYS A 172 -9.79 -2.79 -19.31
N GLU A 173 -9.89 -1.49 -19.63
CA GLU A 173 -10.60 -0.54 -18.77
C GLU A 173 -12.01 -1.08 -18.55
N VAL A 174 -12.38 -1.25 -17.30
CA VAL A 174 -13.74 -1.68 -16.95
C VAL A 174 -14.61 -0.43 -17.08
N GLN A 175 -15.65 -0.51 -17.91
CA GLN A 175 -16.63 0.58 -17.97
C GLN A 175 -17.48 0.53 -16.70
N TYR A 176 -17.23 1.44 -15.78
CA TYR A 176 -18.06 1.66 -14.59
C TYR A 176 -18.22 3.17 -14.35
N ASP A 177 -19.27 3.52 -13.64
CA ASP A 177 -19.52 4.90 -13.24
C ASP A 177 -18.56 5.28 -12.10
N TYR A 178 -17.47 5.97 -12.50
CA TYR A 178 -16.42 6.40 -11.57
C TYR A 178 -16.96 7.31 -10.47
N ASP A 179 -17.84 8.28 -10.82
CA ASP A 179 -18.35 9.27 -9.87
C ASP A 179 -19.23 8.61 -8.83
N LYS A 180 -20.04 7.65 -9.25
CA LYS A 180 -20.87 6.83 -8.36
C LYS A 180 -20.01 6.00 -7.41
N VAL A 181 -18.98 5.31 -7.91
CA VAL A 181 -18.05 4.52 -7.08
C VAL A 181 -17.32 5.41 -6.08
N SER A 182 -16.79 6.54 -6.53
CA SER A 182 -16.10 7.51 -5.65
C SER A 182 -17.02 8.04 -4.55
N SER A 183 -18.29 8.32 -4.89
CA SER A 183 -19.30 8.78 -3.91
C SER A 183 -19.57 7.72 -2.85
N ILE A 184 -19.80 6.45 -3.25
CA ILE A 184 -20.05 5.34 -2.34
C ILE A 184 -18.85 5.13 -1.40
N ILE A 185 -17.61 5.06 -1.94
CA ILE A 185 -16.42 4.90 -1.11
C ILE A 185 -16.26 6.03 -0.09
N LYS A 186 -16.54 7.28 -0.49
CA LYS A 186 -16.49 8.43 0.41
C LYS A 186 -17.58 8.41 1.47
N GLU A 187 -18.74 7.87 1.15
CA GLU A 187 -19.81 7.68 2.13
C GLU A 187 -19.45 6.63 3.16
N LEU A 188 -18.87 5.50 2.74
CA LEU A 188 -18.35 4.48 3.63
C LEU A 188 -17.23 5.00 4.55
N ALA A 189 -16.50 6.04 4.13
CA ALA A 189 -15.39 6.64 4.88
C ALA A 189 -15.80 7.70 5.91
N LYS A 190 -17.09 7.99 6.08
CA LYS A 190 -17.64 8.93 7.07
C LYS A 190 -17.88 8.21 8.40
#